data_1943b91f41c76e832889420c0e7c78d6
#
_entry.id   1943b91f41c76e832889420c0e7c78d6
#
_cell.length_a   1.000
_cell.length_b   1.000
_cell.length_c   1.000
_cell.angle_alpha   90.00
_cell.angle_beta   90.00
_cell.angle_gamma   90.00
#
_symmetry.space_group_name_H-M   'P 1'
#
loop_
_entity.id
_entity.type
_entity.pdbx_description
1 polymer ?
#
loop_
_entity_poly.entity_id
_entity_poly.type
_entity_poly.pdbx_seq_one_letter_code
_entity_poly.pdbx_strand_id
1 'polypeptide(L)'
;MGWSYIILFLVATATGVHSQVQLQQPGPELVKPGASVKLSCKASGYTFTSYWMHWVRQRPGQGLEWIGMIHPNSGSTNYNEKFKSKATLTVDKSSSTAYMQLSSLTSEDSAVYFCARNGYYGNAMDYWGQGTSVTVSS
;
A
#
# COMPACT_ATOMS: atom_id res chain seq x y z
N MET A 1 -42.95 6.19 9.85
CA MET A 1 -42.69 4.85 9.46
C MET A 1 -41.48 4.29 10.14
N GLY A 2 -41.57 3.06 10.52
CA GLY A 2 -40.52 2.44 11.28
C GLY A 2 -39.20 2.28 10.55
N TRP A 3 -39.25 2.26 9.25
CA TRP A 3 -37.99 2.06 8.50
C TRP A 3 -37.03 3.19 8.63
N SER A 4 -37.47 4.41 8.84
CA SER A 4 -36.57 5.52 8.95
C SER A 4 -35.65 5.35 10.16
N TYR A 5 -36.10 4.67 11.17
CA TYR A 5 -35.25 4.41 12.33
C TYR A 5 -34.16 3.44 12.00
N ILE A 6 -34.47 2.50 11.14
CA ILE A 6 -33.48 1.52 10.71
C ILE A 6 -32.34 2.19 9.98
N ILE A 7 -32.66 3.18 9.19
CA ILE A 7 -31.64 3.92 8.45
C ILE A 7 -30.72 4.67 9.42
N LEU A 8 -31.28 5.27 10.43
CA LEU A 8 -30.48 5.94 11.45
C LEU A 8 -29.59 4.97 12.18
N PHE A 9 -30.08 3.78 12.38
CA PHE A 9 -29.29 2.76 13.03
C PHE A 9 -28.06 2.40 12.21
N LEU A 10 -28.16 2.38 10.89
CA LEU A 10 -27.02 2.14 10.03
C LEU A 10 -25.95 3.20 10.19
N VAL A 11 -26.35 4.42 10.37
CA VAL A 11 -25.41 5.49 10.63
C VAL A 11 -24.63 5.21 11.92
N ALA A 12 -25.32 4.70 12.91
CA ALA A 12 -24.67 4.37 14.16
C ALA A 12 -23.62 3.27 13.98
N THR A 13 -23.92 2.29 13.13
CA THR A 13 -22.94 1.25 12.88
C THR A 13 -21.70 1.78 12.17
N ALA A 14 -21.86 2.83 11.40
CA ALA A 14 -20.72 3.42 10.72
C ALA A 14 -19.68 3.98 11.70
N THR A 15 -20.08 4.28 12.91
CA THR A 15 -19.12 4.78 13.89
C THR A 15 -18.07 3.75 14.26
N GLY A 16 -18.35 2.47 14.08
CA GLY A 16 -17.38 1.43 14.34
C GLY A 16 -16.29 1.34 13.28
N VAL A 17 -16.48 2.00 12.15
CA VAL A 17 -15.52 1.91 11.05
C VAL A 17 -14.17 2.47 11.42
N HIS A 18 -14.10 3.43 12.31
CA HIS A 18 -12.84 4.04 12.70
C HIS A 18 -11.87 3.05 13.36
N SER A 19 -12.36 1.90 13.82
CA SER A 19 -11.49 0.88 14.40
C SER A 19 -11.04 -0.14 13.37
N GLN A 20 -11.47 -0.02 12.14
CA GLN A 20 -11.08 -0.94 11.09
C GLN A 20 -9.67 -0.67 10.59
N VAL A 21 -9.03 -1.73 10.13
CA VAL A 21 -7.74 -1.62 9.47
C VAL A 21 -7.93 -0.87 8.16
N GLN A 22 -7.09 0.12 7.94
CA GLN A 22 -7.09 0.87 6.68
C GLN A 22 -5.65 1.11 6.24
N LEU A 23 -5.43 0.98 4.94
CA LEU A 23 -4.17 1.33 4.29
C LEU A 23 -4.50 2.38 3.25
N GLN A 24 -4.02 3.61 3.47
CA GLN A 24 -4.35 4.73 2.61
C GLN A 24 -3.20 5.05 1.69
N GLN A 25 -3.46 5.04 0.41
CA GLN A 25 -2.49 5.37 -0.62
C GLN A 25 -2.96 6.61 -1.39
N PRO A 26 -2.03 7.47 -1.83
CA PRO A 26 -2.42 8.68 -2.54
C PRO A 26 -2.95 8.38 -3.94
N GLY A 27 -3.50 9.40 -4.57
CA GLY A 27 -4.01 9.31 -5.93
C GLY A 27 -2.91 9.18 -6.97
N PRO A 28 -3.30 9.27 -8.24
CA PRO A 28 -2.37 9.02 -9.35
C PRO A 28 -1.14 9.91 -9.35
N GLU A 29 -0.03 9.35 -9.80
CA GLU A 29 1.25 10.05 -9.95
C GLU A 29 1.63 10.05 -11.42
N LEU A 30 1.98 11.22 -11.93
CA LEU A 30 2.46 11.37 -13.30
C LEU A 30 3.92 11.80 -13.22
N VAL A 31 4.82 10.98 -13.74
CA VAL A 31 6.26 11.22 -13.58
C VAL A 31 6.97 11.09 -14.90
N LYS A 32 8.15 11.71 -14.99
CA LYS A 32 8.93 11.71 -16.23
C LYS A 32 9.93 10.54 -16.23
N PRO A 33 10.28 10.04 -17.42
CA PRO A 33 11.31 9.00 -17.52
C PRO A 33 12.61 9.47 -16.87
N GLY A 34 13.27 8.55 -16.19
CA GLY A 34 14.53 8.84 -15.52
C GLY A 34 14.36 9.40 -14.12
N ALA A 35 13.17 9.85 -13.76
CA ALA A 35 12.92 10.41 -12.44
C ALA A 35 12.71 9.30 -11.42
N SER A 36 12.53 9.68 -10.16
CA SER A 36 12.18 8.79 -9.07
C SER A 36 10.84 9.22 -8.49
N VAL A 37 10.14 8.30 -7.87
CA VAL A 37 8.91 8.59 -7.17
C VAL A 37 8.92 7.87 -5.84
N LYS A 38 8.35 8.48 -4.81
CA LYS A 38 8.23 7.87 -3.48
C LYS A 38 6.77 7.73 -3.14
N LEU A 39 6.30 6.49 -3.10
CA LEU A 39 4.91 6.17 -2.83
C LEU A 39 4.71 5.93 -1.33
N SER A 40 3.59 6.37 -0.80
CA SER A 40 3.28 6.23 0.62
C SER A 40 2.11 5.30 0.83
N CYS A 41 2.07 4.72 2.03
CA CYS A 41 1.00 3.83 2.47
C CYS A 41 0.82 4.09 3.95
N LYS A 42 -0.23 4.84 4.31
CA LYS A 42 -0.48 5.19 5.70
C LYS A 42 -1.40 4.17 6.33
N ALA A 43 -0.94 3.54 7.39
CA ALA A 43 -1.67 2.49 8.08
C ALA A 43 -2.42 3.06 9.28
N SER A 44 -3.61 2.52 9.54
CA SER A 44 -4.39 2.87 10.71
C SER A 44 -5.26 1.69 11.13
N GLY A 45 -5.70 1.70 12.38
CA GLY A 45 -6.61 0.69 12.90
C GLY A 45 -5.94 -0.55 13.43
N TYR A 46 -4.62 -0.58 13.53
CA TYR A 46 -3.87 -1.69 14.09
C TYR A 46 -2.48 -1.22 14.52
N THR A 47 -1.73 -2.10 15.16
CA THR A 47 -0.36 -1.78 15.59
C THR A 47 0.58 -1.94 14.40
N PHE A 48 0.95 -0.81 13.82
CA PHE A 48 1.76 -0.76 12.60
C PHE A 48 3.04 -1.59 12.69
N THR A 49 3.72 -1.54 13.84
CA THR A 49 5.02 -2.19 14.01
C THR A 49 4.95 -3.71 14.17
N SER A 50 3.75 -4.28 14.22
CA SER A 50 3.59 -5.71 14.49
C SER A 50 3.42 -6.57 13.25
N TYR A 51 3.27 -5.96 12.07
CA TYR A 51 2.95 -6.71 10.85
C TYR A 51 3.83 -6.27 9.70
N TRP A 52 4.33 -7.25 8.95
CA TRP A 52 5.07 -6.96 7.72
C TRP A 52 4.15 -6.23 6.73
N MET A 53 4.74 -5.32 5.95
CA MET A 53 4.03 -4.62 4.89
C MET A 53 4.63 -5.04 3.55
N HIS A 54 3.76 -5.50 2.67
CA HIS A 54 4.15 -5.93 1.32
C HIS A 54 3.87 -4.83 0.32
N TRP A 55 4.63 -4.84 -0.77
CA TRP A 55 4.37 -3.99 -1.93
C TRP A 55 4.23 -4.86 -3.16
N VAL A 56 3.25 -4.56 -3.99
CA VAL A 56 2.87 -5.37 -5.14
C VAL A 56 2.60 -4.46 -6.32
N ARG A 57 3.01 -4.91 -7.51
CA ARG A 57 2.81 -4.14 -8.75
C ARG A 57 1.83 -4.86 -9.65
N GLN A 58 0.98 -4.09 -10.32
CA GLN A 58 0.12 -4.62 -11.36
C GLN A 58 0.21 -3.72 -12.59
N ARG A 59 0.86 -4.20 -13.63
CA ARG A 59 0.89 -3.50 -14.91
C ARG A 59 -0.41 -3.77 -15.67
N PRO A 60 -0.81 -2.83 -16.57
CA PRO A 60 -2.07 -2.99 -17.30
C PRO A 60 -2.13 -4.35 -18.01
N GLY A 61 -3.24 -5.06 -17.79
CA GLY A 61 -3.45 -6.36 -18.41
C GLY A 61 -2.60 -7.49 -17.88
N GLN A 62 -1.81 -7.27 -16.84
CA GLN A 62 -0.90 -8.27 -16.29
C GLN A 62 -1.36 -8.71 -14.91
N GLY A 63 -0.80 -9.81 -14.42
CA GLY A 63 -1.05 -10.26 -13.06
C GLY A 63 -0.29 -9.46 -12.03
N LEU A 64 -0.49 -9.81 -10.78
CA LEU A 64 0.22 -9.17 -9.68
C LEU A 64 1.65 -9.67 -9.60
N GLU A 65 2.56 -8.76 -9.29
CA GLU A 65 3.97 -9.09 -9.07
C GLU A 65 4.37 -8.60 -7.69
N TRP A 66 4.93 -9.49 -6.89
CA TRP A 66 5.41 -9.13 -5.55
C TRP A 66 6.74 -8.39 -5.69
N ILE A 67 6.83 -7.23 -5.05
CA ILE A 67 8.04 -6.41 -5.09
C ILE A 67 8.93 -6.71 -3.89
N GLY A 68 8.36 -6.73 -2.70
CA GLY A 68 9.11 -6.96 -1.48
C GLY A 68 8.25 -6.69 -0.26
N MET A 69 8.87 -6.83 0.91
CA MET A 69 8.18 -6.57 2.17
C MET A 69 9.16 -5.98 3.18
N ILE A 70 8.61 -5.25 4.13
CA ILE A 70 9.39 -4.61 5.18
C ILE A 70 8.71 -4.83 6.52
N HIS A 71 9.50 -5.08 7.56
CA HIS A 71 8.99 -5.18 8.93
C HIS A 71 9.16 -3.82 9.59
N PRO A 72 8.08 -3.12 9.91
CA PRO A 72 8.19 -1.74 10.37
C PRO A 72 8.96 -1.55 11.67
N ASN A 73 8.96 -2.55 12.54
CA ASN A 73 9.64 -2.41 13.82
C ASN A 73 11.16 -2.43 13.67
N SER A 74 11.67 -3.37 12.89
CA SER A 74 13.11 -3.56 12.75
C SER A 74 13.70 -2.88 11.51
N GLY A 75 12.86 -2.59 10.52
CA GLY A 75 13.33 -2.11 9.23
C GLY A 75 13.85 -3.20 8.32
N SER A 76 13.74 -4.46 8.74
CA SER A 76 14.18 -5.59 7.91
C SER A 76 13.38 -5.64 6.62
N THR A 77 14.06 -5.95 5.52
CA THR A 77 13.43 -6.01 4.21
C THR A 77 13.75 -7.31 3.51
N ASN A 78 12.82 -7.74 2.66
CA ASN A 78 13.03 -8.82 1.72
C ASN A 78 12.53 -8.34 0.38
N TYR A 79 13.34 -8.48 -0.66
CA TYR A 79 13.00 -8.03 -1.99
C TYR A 79 12.91 -9.19 -2.96
N ASN A 80 11.99 -9.07 -3.90
CA ASN A 80 12.04 -9.89 -5.11
C ASN A 80 13.30 -9.47 -5.86
N GLU A 81 14.10 -10.45 -6.27
CA GLU A 81 15.36 -10.20 -6.96
C GLU A 81 15.18 -9.24 -8.13
N LYS A 82 14.06 -9.35 -8.83
CA LYS A 82 13.74 -8.52 -9.99
C LYS A 82 13.67 -7.03 -9.66
N PHE A 83 13.35 -6.69 -8.43
CA PHE A 83 13.11 -5.29 -8.03
C PHE A 83 14.22 -4.71 -7.14
N LYS A 84 15.25 -5.47 -6.83
CA LYS A 84 16.28 -5.01 -5.88
C LYS A 84 16.94 -3.69 -6.26
N SER A 85 17.14 -3.46 -7.53
CA SER A 85 17.78 -2.23 -7.98
C SER A 85 16.77 -1.13 -8.35
N LYS A 86 15.48 -1.46 -8.30
CA LYS A 86 14.41 -0.54 -8.69
C LYS A 86 13.71 0.06 -7.47
N ALA A 87 13.45 -0.74 -6.44
CA ALA A 87 12.61 -0.35 -5.32
C ALA A 87 13.41 -0.28 -4.02
N THR A 88 13.08 0.70 -3.18
CA THR A 88 13.64 0.82 -1.84
C THR A 88 12.48 1.01 -0.87
N LEU A 89 12.37 0.11 0.09
CA LEU A 89 11.30 0.14 1.08
C LEU A 89 11.80 0.75 2.38
N THR A 90 11.02 1.67 2.93
CA THR A 90 11.32 2.32 4.21
C THR A 90 10.02 2.49 4.99
N VAL A 91 10.14 2.87 6.26
CA VAL A 91 8.98 3.18 7.10
C VAL A 91 9.30 4.39 7.98
N ASP A 92 8.24 5.08 8.37
CA ASP A 92 8.29 6.09 9.41
C ASP A 92 7.33 5.62 10.50
N LYS A 93 7.89 5.12 11.60
CA LYS A 93 7.09 4.57 12.68
C LYS A 93 6.22 5.62 13.34
N SER A 94 6.70 6.85 13.44
CA SER A 94 5.97 7.91 14.14
C SER A 94 4.66 8.27 13.42
N SER A 95 4.61 8.11 12.10
CA SER A 95 3.42 8.39 11.32
C SER A 95 2.70 7.14 10.82
N SER A 96 3.18 5.95 11.21
CA SER A 96 2.61 4.67 10.77
C SER A 96 2.52 4.59 9.25
N THR A 97 3.55 5.05 8.56
CA THR A 97 3.55 5.12 7.11
C THR A 97 4.70 4.29 6.55
N ALA A 98 4.37 3.47 5.55
CA ALA A 98 5.36 2.73 4.77
C ALA A 98 5.58 3.47 3.46
N TYR A 99 6.80 3.40 2.96
CA TYR A 99 7.18 4.07 1.71
C TYR A 99 7.87 3.10 0.78
N MET A 100 7.65 3.30 -0.51
CA MET A 100 8.41 2.63 -1.55
C MET A 100 8.92 3.67 -2.53
N GLN A 101 10.22 3.75 -2.68
CA GLN A 101 10.82 4.63 -3.68
C GLN A 101 11.19 3.80 -4.89
N LEU A 102 10.76 4.28 -6.06
CA LEU A 102 11.10 3.67 -7.35
C LEU A 102 12.04 4.62 -8.07
N SER A 103 13.15 4.10 -8.56
CA SER A 103 14.19 4.92 -9.18
C SER A 103 14.31 4.64 -10.67
N SER A 104 14.90 5.62 -11.39
CA SER A 104 15.20 5.50 -12.81
C SER A 104 14.01 4.99 -13.61
N LEU A 105 12.89 5.69 -13.47
CA LEU A 105 11.62 5.23 -14.02
C LEU A 105 11.62 5.21 -15.54
N THR A 106 11.03 4.16 -16.08
CA THR A 106 10.79 4.01 -17.52
C THR A 106 9.31 3.72 -17.74
N SER A 107 8.88 3.70 -18.99
CA SER A 107 7.49 3.37 -19.32
C SER A 107 7.10 1.97 -18.82
N GLU A 108 8.07 1.07 -18.66
CA GLU A 108 7.81 -0.27 -18.14
C GLU A 108 7.39 -0.24 -16.68
N ASP A 109 7.65 0.85 -15.98
CA ASP A 109 7.27 0.99 -14.58
C ASP A 109 5.88 1.55 -14.41
N SER A 110 5.21 1.93 -15.50
CA SER A 110 3.82 2.39 -15.43
C SER A 110 2.94 1.24 -14.97
N ALA A 111 2.25 1.44 -13.85
CA ALA A 111 1.50 0.36 -13.21
C ALA A 111 0.74 0.93 -12.03
N VAL A 112 -0.11 0.09 -11.42
CA VAL A 112 -0.71 0.39 -10.12
C VAL A 112 0.12 -0.33 -9.07
N TYR A 113 0.49 0.39 -8.02
CA TYR A 113 1.31 -0.13 -6.94
C TYR A 113 0.48 -0.20 -5.67
N PHE A 114 0.41 -1.38 -5.08
CA PHE A 114 -0.38 -1.63 -3.87
C PHE A 114 0.53 -1.89 -2.69
N CYS A 115 0.13 -1.41 -1.52
CA CYS A 115 0.66 -1.92 -0.27
C CYS A 115 -0.37 -2.87 0.33
N ALA A 116 0.10 -3.87 1.08
CA ALA A 116 -0.78 -4.85 1.69
C ALA A 116 -0.16 -5.35 2.98
N ARG A 117 -1.01 -5.52 3.99
CA ARG A 117 -0.54 -6.00 5.29
C ARG A 117 -0.43 -7.51 5.27
N ASN A 118 0.65 -8.03 5.85
CA ASN A 118 0.78 -9.47 6.05
C ASN A 118 -0.27 -9.93 7.02
N GLY A 119 -0.94 -11.03 6.70
CA GLY A 119 -1.99 -11.55 7.54
C GLY A 119 -1.46 -12.24 8.79
N TYR A 120 -2.38 -12.69 9.60
CA TYR A 120 -2.06 -13.34 10.85
C TYR A 120 -1.38 -14.70 10.61
N TYR A 121 -1.72 -15.37 9.53
CA TYR A 121 -1.19 -16.70 9.23
C TYR A 121 -0.32 -16.66 7.98
N GLY A 122 0.93 -17.15 8.12
CA GLY A 122 1.84 -17.31 7.00
C GLY A 122 2.19 -16.00 6.31
N ASN A 123 2.29 -16.05 4.99
CA ASN A 123 2.63 -14.90 4.17
C ASN A 123 1.44 -14.36 3.40
N ALA A 124 0.23 -14.75 3.75
CA ALA A 124 -0.97 -14.26 3.08
C ALA A 124 -1.24 -12.82 3.50
N MET A 125 -1.63 -12.01 2.54
CA MET A 125 -1.99 -10.60 2.77
C MET A 125 -3.48 -10.53 3.08
N ASP A 126 -3.83 -9.78 4.13
CA ASP A 126 -5.23 -9.72 4.56
C ASP A 126 -5.91 -8.39 4.24
N TYR A 127 -5.18 -7.27 4.31
CA TYR A 127 -5.75 -5.96 3.98
C TYR A 127 -4.87 -5.28 2.94
N TRP A 128 -5.52 -4.62 2.00
CA TRP A 128 -4.86 -3.97 0.86
C TRP A 128 -5.20 -2.50 0.81
N GLY A 129 -4.23 -1.68 0.41
CA GLY A 129 -4.52 -0.32 -0.01
C GLY A 129 -5.26 -0.33 -1.34
N GLN A 130 -5.79 0.82 -1.74
CA GLN A 130 -6.52 0.90 -3.00
C GLN A 130 -5.60 1.01 -4.21
N GLY A 131 -4.33 1.20 -3.97
CA GLY A 131 -3.34 1.30 -5.04
C GLY A 131 -3.11 2.72 -5.51
N THR A 132 -1.88 2.99 -5.93
CA THR A 132 -1.51 4.26 -6.54
C THR A 132 -1.08 3.98 -7.98
N SER A 133 -1.75 4.62 -8.92
CA SER A 133 -1.40 4.53 -10.33
C SER A 133 -0.20 5.43 -10.60
N VAL A 134 0.85 4.86 -11.16
CA VAL A 134 2.04 5.61 -11.59
C VAL A 134 2.09 5.54 -13.11
N THR A 135 2.12 6.70 -13.75
CA THR A 135 2.26 6.79 -15.20
C THR A 135 3.56 7.50 -15.51
N VAL A 136 4.42 6.84 -16.27
CA VAL A 136 5.71 7.39 -16.68
C VAL A 136 5.58 7.83 -18.12
N SER A 137 5.68 9.15 -18.35
CA SER A 137 5.45 9.71 -19.68
C SER A 137 6.25 10.99 -19.85
N SER A 138 6.79 11.19 -21.04
CA SER A 138 7.55 12.40 -21.37
C SER A 138 6.67 13.57 -21.77
#